data_028b94c1adb094829b6b964c9b809c02
#
_entry.id   028b94c1adb094829b6b964c9b809c02
#
_cell.length_a   1.000
_cell.length_b   1.000
_cell.length_c   1.000
_cell.angle_alpha   90.00
_cell.angle_beta   90.00
_cell.angle_gamma   90.00
#
_symmetry.space_group_name_H-M   'P 1'
#
loop_
_entity.id
_entity.type
_entity.pdbx_description
1 polymer ?
#
loop_
_entity_poly.entity_id
_entity_poly.type
_entity_poly.pdbx_seq_one_letter_code
_entity_poly.pdbx_strand_id
1 'polypeptide(L)'
;MKLFSSLKQSLIFTLLLVFILLGFIVFNKISKLSYEKPALTSDQINKVNSNLKTFSSNPHLSNSLAHVEGHEKEYDEIIQMGEPVVGYFISEFRKGNLDGSNEWLTAWICNEILGDKNPIKIWVEDNKNGWSSGRDWYEKYIKIKKIK
;
A
#
# COMPACT_ATOMS: atom_id res chain seq x y z
N MET A 1 -47.89 -17.81 -39.63
CA MET A 1 -46.79 -18.55 -38.93
C MET A 1 -45.48 -17.78 -38.81
N LYS A 2 -45.12 -16.80 -39.64
CA LYS A 2 -43.85 -16.03 -39.55
C LYS A 2 -43.79 -15.00 -38.41
N LEU A 3 -44.90 -14.41 -37.95
CA LEU A 3 -44.92 -13.39 -36.89
C LEU A 3 -44.55 -13.97 -35.51
N PHE A 4 -44.94 -15.17 -35.18
CA PHE A 4 -44.65 -15.82 -33.89
C PHE A 4 -43.18 -16.22 -33.74
N SER A 5 -42.48 -16.48 -34.83
CA SER A 5 -41.03 -16.77 -34.82
C SER A 5 -40.21 -15.51 -34.53
N SER A 6 -40.58 -14.35 -35.04
CA SER A 6 -39.95 -13.07 -34.85
C SER A 6 -40.08 -12.57 -33.40
N LEU A 7 -41.26 -12.74 -32.76
CA LEU A 7 -41.47 -12.38 -31.36
C LEU A 7 -40.63 -13.21 -30.39
N LYS A 8 -40.52 -14.51 -30.64
CA LYS A 8 -39.68 -15.41 -29.82
C LYS A 8 -38.19 -15.06 -29.94
N GLN A 9 -37.71 -14.73 -31.13
CA GLN A 9 -36.31 -14.30 -31.32
C GLN A 9 -36.02 -12.96 -30.64
N SER A 10 -36.92 -11.98 -30.70
CA SER A 10 -36.79 -10.69 -30.01
C SER A 10 -36.75 -10.90 -28.50
N LEU A 11 -37.60 -11.77 -27.94
CA LEU A 11 -37.62 -12.03 -26.49
C LEU A 11 -36.33 -12.70 -26.01
N ILE A 12 -35.77 -13.64 -26.76
CA ILE A 12 -34.50 -14.29 -26.43
C ILE A 12 -33.34 -13.29 -26.46
N PHE A 13 -33.32 -12.38 -27.45
CA PHE A 13 -32.30 -11.35 -27.57
C PHE A 13 -32.34 -10.38 -26.40
N THR A 14 -33.54 -9.98 -25.98
CA THR A 14 -33.73 -9.06 -24.84
C THR A 14 -33.30 -9.70 -23.53
N LEU A 15 -33.62 -10.99 -23.32
CA LEU A 15 -33.16 -11.73 -22.12
C LEU A 15 -31.63 -11.87 -22.09
N LEU A 16 -31.01 -12.13 -23.24
CA LEU A 16 -29.53 -12.23 -23.32
C LEU A 16 -28.86 -10.92 -22.99
N LEU A 17 -29.39 -9.79 -23.46
CA LEU A 17 -28.90 -8.46 -23.17
C LEU A 17 -29.00 -8.11 -21.65
N VAL A 18 -30.10 -8.50 -21.00
CA VAL A 18 -30.28 -8.32 -19.56
C VAL A 18 -29.28 -9.15 -18.78
N PHE A 19 -29.00 -10.38 -19.15
CA PHE A 19 -28.00 -11.23 -18.51
C PHE A 19 -26.59 -10.67 -18.66
N ILE A 20 -26.23 -10.13 -19.82
CA ILE A 20 -24.92 -9.49 -20.04
C ILE A 20 -24.77 -8.23 -19.16
N LEU A 21 -25.80 -7.39 -19.07
CA LEU A 21 -25.81 -6.19 -18.23
C LEU A 21 -25.69 -6.54 -16.73
N LEU A 22 -26.44 -7.53 -16.26
CA LEU A 22 -26.35 -8.01 -14.87
C LEU A 22 -24.95 -8.60 -14.58
N GLY A 23 -24.38 -9.39 -15.49
CA GLY A 23 -23.03 -9.91 -15.38
C GLY A 23 -21.98 -8.81 -15.29
N PHE A 24 -22.12 -7.74 -16.07
CA PHE A 24 -21.22 -6.60 -16.05
C PHE A 24 -21.32 -5.80 -14.74
N ILE A 25 -22.53 -5.62 -14.20
CA ILE A 25 -22.75 -4.94 -12.90
C ILE A 25 -22.16 -5.75 -11.77
N VAL A 26 -22.36 -7.08 -11.75
CA VAL A 26 -21.80 -7.97 -10.73
C VAL A 26 -20.29 -8.01 -10.82
N PHE A 27 -19.73 -8.12 -12.02
CA PHE A 27 -18.28 -8.10 -12.25
C PHE A 27 -17.64 -6.79 -11.76
N ASN A 28 -18.22 -5.63 -12.06
CA ASN A 28 -17.73 -4.34 -11.60
C ASN A 28 -17.84 -4.18 -10.08
N LYS A 29 -18.85 -4.76 -9.44
CA LYS A 29 -19.02 -4.75 -7.99
C LYS A 29 -17.98 -5.64 -7.30
N ILE A 30 -17.73 -6.83 -7.84
CA ILE A 30 -16.71 -7.77 -7.34
C ILE A 30 -15.30 -7.19 -7.55
N SER A 31 -15.00 -6.60 -8.70
CA SER A 31 -13.69 -5.99 -8.95
C SER A 31 -13.41 -4.79 -8.06
N LYS A 32 -14.41 -4.03 -7.64
CA LYS A 32 -14.26 -2.97 -6.63
C LYS A 32 -14.03 -3.53 -5.21
N LEU A 33 -14.69 -4.64 -4.85
CA LEU A 33 -14.50 -5.27 -3.54
C LEU A 33 -13.11 -5.90 -3.36
N SER A 34 -12.49 -6.38 -4.45
CA SER A 34 -11.17 -7.04 -4.37
C SER A 34 -9.98 -6.07 -4.33
N TYR A 35 -10.21 -4.75 -4.35
CA TYR A 35 -9.15 -3.73 -4.40
C TYR A 35 -8.97 -2.93 -3.11
N GLU A 36 -9.78 -3.15 -2.09
CA GLU A 36 -9.46 -2.62 -0.77
C GLU A 36 -8.36 -3.48 -0.16
N LYS A 37 -7.11 -2.99 -0.24
CA LYS A 37 -6.01 -3.56 0.55
C LYS A 37 -6.47 -3.61 2.00
N PRO A 38 -6.30 -4.74 2.71
CA PRO A 38 -6.69 -4.83 4.11
C PRO A 38 -5.97 -3.70 4.88
N ALA A 39 -6.76 -2.85 5.52
CA ALA A 39 -6.22 -1.84 6.43
C ALA A 39 -5.75 -2.52 7.72
N LEU A 40 -4.76 -1.93 8.39
CA LEU A 40 -4.36 -2.38 9.72
C LEU A 40 -5.52 -2.21 10.70
N THR A 41 -5.69 -3.16 11.60
CA THR A 41 -6.58 -3.03 12.76
C THR A 41 -6.00 -2.00 13.75
N SER A 42 -6.84 -1.50 14.67
CA SER A 42 -6.37 -0.58 15.72
C SER A 42 -5.24 -1.20 16.56
N ASP A 43 -5.32 -2.49 16.88
CA ASP A 43 -4.29 -3.19 17.64
C ASP A 43 -2.97 -3.30 16.86
N GLN A 44 -3.04 -3.57 15.55
CA GLN A 44 -1.87 -3.57 14.69
C GLN A 44 -1.23 -2.17 14.58
N ILE A 45 -2.03 -1.11 14.47
CA ILE A 45 -1.53 0.27 14.47
C ILE A 45 -0.83 0.58 15.80
N ASN A 46 -1.45 0.23 16.94
CA ASN A 46 -0.84 0.41 18.25
C ASN A 46 0.48 -0.34 18.37
N LYS A 47 0.54 -1.57 17.85
CA LYS A 47 1.75 -2.39 17.84
C LYS A 47 2.85 -1.76 16.99
N VAL A 48 2.53 -1.31 15.76
CA VAL A 48 3.47 -0.62 14.88
C VAL A 48 4.04 0.63 15.57
N ASN A 49 3.18 1.46 16.17
CA ASN A 49 3.59 2.69 16.84
C ASN A 49 4.47 2.41 18.08
N SER A 50 4.12 1.38 18.86
CA SER A 50 4.92 0.95 20.01
C SER A 50 6.30 0.49 19.58
N ASN A 51 6.38 -0.34 18.54
CA ASN A 51 7.65 -0.86 18.02
C ASN A 51 8.51 0.26 17.44
N LEU A 52 7.92 1.17 16.64
CA LEU A 52 8.63 2.38 16.16
C LEU A 52 9.19 3.22 17.30
N LYS A 53 8.44 3.44 18.38
CA LYS A 53 8.90 4.19 19.54
C LYS A 53 10.09 3.51 20.21
N THR A 54 10.12 2.19 20.25
CA THR A 54 11.25 1.42 20.78
C THR A 54 12.51 1.69 19.98
N PHE A 55 12.44 1.69 18.65
CA PHE A 55 13.59 2.03 17.78
C PHE A 55 14.06 3.47 17.95
N SER A 56 13.13 4.41 18.09
CA SER A 56 13.41 5.85 18.18
C SER A 56 13.95 6.29 19.53
N SER A 57 13.95 5.41 20.52
CA SER A 57 14.29 5.77 21.91
C SER A 57 15.78 5.99 22.15
N ASN A 58 16.65 5.69 21.17
CA ASN A 58 18.09 5.89 21.31
C ASN A 58 18.59 7.07 20.46
N PRO A 59 18.69 8.29 21.02
CA PRO A 59 19.05 9.50 20.28
C PRO A 59 20.52 9.56 19.83
N HIS A 60 21.35 8.61 20.27
CA HIS A 60 22.80 8.58 19.99
C HIS A 60 23.16 7.81 18.71
N LEU A 61 22.20 7.19 18.04
CA LEU A 61 22.45 6.42 16.84
C LEU A 61 22.28 7.29 15.59
N SER A 62 23.39 7.64 14.97
CA SER A 62 23.40 8.41 13.71
C SER A 62 23.05 7.58 12.49
N ASN A 63 22.91 6.26 12.63
CA ASN A 63 22.60 5.32 11.55
C ASN A 63 21.29 4.59 11.89
N SER A 64 20.31 4.72 11.02
CA SER A 64 18.98 4.14 11.25
C SER A 64 18.97 2.61 11.29
N LEU A 65 19.95 1.94 10.67
CA LEU A 65 20.12 0.49 10.82
C LEU A 65 20.56 0.12 12.23
N ALA A 66 21.35 0.97 12.89
CA ALA A 66 21.73 0.78 14.28
C ALA A 66 20.53 0.86 15.24
N HIS A 67 19.43 1.51 14.85
CA HIS A 67 18.20 1.52 15.64
C HIS A 67 17.49 0.16 15.67
N VAL A 68 17.74 -0.70 14.68
CA VAL A 68 17.16 -2.04 14.61
C VAL A 68 18.00 -3.03 15.42
N GLU A 69 19.31 -2.78 15.58
CA GLU A 69 20.21 -3.64 16.34
C GLU A 69 19.74 -3.77 17.80
N GLY A 70 19.48 -5.01 18.23
CA GLY A 70 18.90 -5.31 19.53
C GLY A 70 17.38 -5.20 19.63
N HIS A 71 16.71 -4.88 18.52
CA HIS A 71 15.25 -4.76 18.40
C HIS A 71 14.71 -5.53 17.17
N GLU A 72 15.43 -6.55 16.73
CA GLU A 72 15.11 -7.30 15.51
C GLU A 72 13.71 -7.91 15.58
N LYS A 73 13.28 -8.34 16.76
CA LYS A 73 11.95 -8.91 16.96
C LYS A 73 10.85 -7.89 16.67
N GLU A 74 10.97 -6.69 17.22
CA GLU A 74 10.00 -5.60 17.02
C GLU A 74 9.98 -5.14 15.56
N TYR A 75 11.14 -5.15 14.91
CA TYR A 75 11.29 -4.85 13.50
C TYR A 75 10.59 -5.90 12.63
N ASP A 76 10.89 -7.18 12.85
CA ASP A 76 10.28 -8.28 12.13
C ASP A 76 8.77 -8.34 12.29
N GLU A 77 8.25 -8.02 13.46
CA GLU A 77 6.81 -7.92 13.71
C GLU A 77 6.14 -6.89 12.79
N ILE A 78 6.79 -5.76 12.51
CA ILE A 78 6.29 -4.75 11.56
C ILE A 78 6.37 -5.29 10.13
N ILE A 79 7.53 -5.83 9.74
CA ILE A 79 7.75 -6.36 8.38
C ILE A 79 6.74 -7.46 8.04
N GLN A 80 6.45 -8.35 8.98
CA GLN A 80 5.49 -9.46 8.79
C GLN A 80 4.05 -9.01 8.57
N MET A 81 3.67 -7.81 9.01
CA MET A 81 2.36 -7.23 8.71
C MET A 81 2.21 -6.85 7.23
N GLY A 82 3.30 -6.68 6.51
CA GLY A 82 3.32 -6.51 5.05
C GLY A 82 2.76 -5.19 4.52
N GLU A 83 2.23 -5.24 3.30
CA GLU A 83 1.79 -4.04 2.56
C GLU A 83 0.77 -3.13 3.29
N PRO A 84 -0.12 -3.60 4.19
CA PRO A 84 -0.97 -2.70 4.99
C PRO A 84 -0.19 -1.66 5.79
N VAL A 85 1.02 -2.01 6.28
CA VAL A 85 1.92 -1.09 6.99
C VAL A 85 2.38 0.03 6.08
N VAL A 86 2.70 -0.28 4.82
CA VAL A 86 3.09 0.75 3.83
C VAL A 86 1.96 1.78 3.66
N GLY A 87 0.70 1.31 3.53
CA GLY A 87 -0.47 2.19 3.44
C GLY A 87 -0.63 3.08 4.67
N TYR A 88 -0.43 2.52 5.86
CA TYR A 88 -0.46 3.25 7.12
C TYR A 88 0.63 4.34 7.15
N PHE A 89 1.87 4.00 6.85
CA PHE A 89 2.98 4.95 6.86
C PHE A 89 2.84 6.06 5.82
N ILE A 90 2.33 5.76 4.62
CA ILE A 90 1.98 6.80 3.64
C ILE A 90 0.97 7.79 4.22
N SER A 91 -0.01 7.31 4.99
CA SER A 91 -0.96 8.18 5.70
C SER A 91 -0.28 9.07 6.75
N GLU A 92 0.65 8.51 7.54
CA GLU A 92 1.37 9.26 8.57
C GLU A 92 2.33 10.31 7.97
N PHE A 93 3.02 9.99 6.86
CA PHE A 93 3.77 10.97 6.08
C PHE A 93 2.89 12.13 5.61
N ARG A 94 1.71 11.83 5.09
CA ARG A 94 0.76 12.85 4.59
C ARG A 94 0.27 13.77 5.69
N LYS A 95 0.02 13.23 6.89
CA LYS A 95 -0.41 14.01 8.05
C LYS A 95 0.73 14.83 8.68
N GLY A 96 1.99 14.56 8.33
CA GLY A 96 3.14 15.18 8.96
C GLY A 96 3.40 14.68 10.39
N ASN A 97 2.97 13.47 10.72
CA ASN A 97 3.14 12.87 12.05
C ASN A 97 4.53 12.26 12.27
N LEU A 98 5.35 12.21 11.21
CA LEU A 98 6.71 11.67 11.26
C LEU A 98 7.72 12.82 11.27
N ASP A 99 8.80 12.63 12.00
CA ASP A 99 9.95 13.54 12.05
C ASP A 99 11.21 12.88 11.50
N GLY A 100 12.28 13.63 11.30
CA GLY A 100 13.49 13.29 10.57
C GLY A 100 13.95 11.84 10.64
N SER A 101 14.33 11.32 11.82
CA SER A 101 14.79 9.93 11.96
C SER A 101 13.66 8.91 11.74
N ASN A 102 12.44 9.23 12.21
CA ASN A 102 11.27 8.38 12.01
C ASN A 102 10.84 8.35 10.54
N GLU A 103 10.94 9.46 9.80
CA GLU A 103 10.70 9.48 8.36
C GLU A 103 11.65 8.52 7.63
N TRP A 104 12.93 8.56 7.98
CA TRP A 104 13.93 7.71 7.34
C TRP A 104 13.68 6.23 7.64
N LEU A 105 13.51 5.87 8.92
CA LEU A 105 13.25 4.50 9.35
C LEU A 105 11.97 3.95 8.74
N THR A 106 10.90 4.75 8.71
CA THR A 106 9.62 4.39 8.10
C THR A 106 9.76 4.14 6.59
N ALA A 107 10.51 4.98 5.88
CA ALA A 107 10.81 4.77 4.46
C ALA A 107 11.64 3.49 4.24
N TRP A 108 12.59 3.21 5.13
CA TRP A 108 13.39 1.98 5.10
C TRP A 108 12.50 0.74 5.25
N ILE A 109 11.62 0.70 6.26
CA ILE A 109 10.65 -0.38 6.48
C ILE A 109 9.76 -0.57 5.25
N CYS A 110 9.23 0.53 4.69
CA CYS A 110 8.43 0.47 3.47
C CYS A 110 9.21 -0.11 2.29
N ASN A 111 10.48 0.26 2.14
CA ASN A 111 11.33 -0.28 1.09
C ASN A 111 11.53 -1.78 1.23
N GLU A 112 11.74 -2.27 2.45
CA GLU A 112 11.91 -3.69 2.71
C GLU A 112 10.62 -4.48 2.48
N ILE A 113 9.48 -4.01 2.99
CA ILE A 113 8.18 -4.65 2.76
C ILE A 113 7.86 -4.74 1.27
N LEU A 114 8.14 -3.69 0.51
CA LEU A 114 7.84 -3.64 -0.91
C LEU A 114 8.80 -4.47 -1.77
N GLY A 115 10.05 -4.64 -1.34
CA GLY A 115 11.07 -5.38 -2.07
C GLY A 115 11.15 -4.95 -3.54
N ASP A 116 11.09 -5.90 -4.46
CA ASP A 116 11.15 -5.65 -5.90
C ASP A 116 9.98 -4.81 -6.45
N LYS A 117 8.87 -4.74 -5.72
CA LYS A 117 7.71 -3.89 -6.08
C LYS A 117 7.96 -2.41 -5.81
N ASN A 118 9.04 -2.07 -5.07
CA ASN A 118 9.39 -0.69 -4.79
C ASN A 118 10.05 -0.05 -6.02
N PRO A 119 9.46 1.01 -6.59
CA PRO A 119 10.05 1.71 -7.72
C PRO A 119 11.22 2.62 -7.32
N ILE A 120 11.41 2.88 -6.02
CA ILE A 120 12.44 3.77 -5.48
C ILE A 120 13.52 2.93 -4.84
N LYS A 121 14.70 2.86 -5.48
CA LYS A 121 15.85 2.13 -4.92
C LYS A 121 16.60 2.99 -3.90
N ILE A 122 17.23 2.36 -2.91
CA ILE A 122 17.90 3.06 -1.80
C ILE A 122 19.13 3.82 -2.29
N TRP A 123 19.92 3.20 -3.15
CA TRP A 123 21.15 3.78 -3.69
C TRP A 123 21.23 3.56 -5.19
N VAL A 124 21.24 4.67 -5.95
CA VAL A 124 21.54 4.69 -7.38
C VAL A 124 22.43 5.89 -7.65
N GLU A 125 23.53 5.73 -8.35
CA GLU A 125 24.49 6.78 -8.62
C GLU A 125 23.88 8.02 -9.28
N ASP A 126 22.87 7.85 -10.12
CA ASP A 126 22.16 8.93 -10.80
C ASP A 126 21.05 9.58 -9.96
N ASN A 127 20.80 9.13 -8.75
CA ASN A 127 19.72 9.56 -7.83
C ASN A 127 18.30 9.51 -8.42
N LYS A 128 18.13 9.01 -9.63
CA LYS A 128 16.85 9.04 -10.34
C LYS A 128 15.79 8.16 -9.67
N ASN A 129 16.21 6.97 -9.20
CA ASN A 129 15.36 6.01 -8.49
C ASN A 129 15.85 5.77 -7.05
N GLY A 130 16.78 6.61 -6.57
CA GLY A 130 17.25 6.63 -5.20
C GLY A 130 16.50 7.63 -4.34
N TRP A 131 16.80 7.66 -3.05
CA TRP A 131 16.24 8.61 -2.10
C TRP A 131 17.30 9.03 -1.07
N SER A 132 17.23 10.30 -0.66
CA SER A 132 18.19 10.94 0.25
C SER A 132 17.62 11.20 1.65
N SER A 133 16.31 11.13 1.80
CA SER A 133 15.60 11.27 3.08
C SER A 133 14.29 10.49 3.03
N GLY A 134 13.69 10.22 4.18
CA GLY A 134 12.38 9.58 4.24
C GLY A 134 11.30 10.37 3.50
N ARG A 135 11.35 11.71 3.63
CA ARG A 135 10.45 12.61 2.90
C ARG A 135 10.63 12.52 1.39
N ASP A 136 11.87 12.48 0.89
CA ASP A 136 12.17 12.33 -0.52
C ASP A 136 11.66 10.98 -1.07
N TRP A 137 11.83 9.89 -0.29
CA TRP A 137 11.25 8.59 -0.63
C TRP A 137 9.73 8.66 -0.78
N TYR A 138 9.05 9.24 0.20
CA TYR A 138 7.60 9.38 0.20
C TYR A 138 7.09 10.15 -1.02
N GLU A 139 7.66 11.33 -1.30
CA GLU A 139 7.25 12.18 -2.41
C GLU A 139 7.43 11.49 -3.77
N LYS A 140 8.56 10.80 -3.96
CA LYS A 140 8.82 10.01 -5.17
C LYS A 140 7.85 8.84 -5.28
N TYR A 141 7.60 8.13 -4.18
CA TYR A 141 6.70 6.98 -4.15
C TYR A 141 5.28 7.35 -4.54
N ILE A 142 4.69 8.36 -3.90
CA ILE A 142 3.32 8.79 -4.20
C ILE A 142 3.18 9.30 -5.64
N LYS A 143 4.21 10.00 -6.15
CA LYS A 143 4.23 10.50 -7.53
C LYS A 143 4.21 9.35 -8.55
N ILE A 144 5.05 8.32 -8.35
CA ILE A 144 5.11 7.17 -9.26
C ILE A 144 3.84 6.32 -9.17
N LYS A 145 3.35 6.08 -7.97
CA LYS A 145 2.11 5.30 -7.75
C LYS A 145 0.84 6.08 -8.05
N LYS A 146 0.94 7.39 -8.40
CA LYS A 146 -0.20 8.29 -8.65
C LYS A 146 -1.21 8.30 -7.49
N ILE A 147 -0.72 8.22 -6.27
CA ILE A 147 -1.53 8.28 -5.05
C ILE A 147 -1.85 9.76 -4.78
N LYS A 148 -3.14 10.08 -4.70
CA LYS A 148 -3.63 11.44 -4.40
C LYS A 148 -3.85 11.62 -2.90
#